data_7590ecd823efa78c0df23e3217aeb3ff
#
_entry.id   7590ecd823efa78c0df23e3217aeb3ff
#
_cell.length_a   1.000
_cell.length_b   1.000
_cell.length_c   1.000
_cell.angle_alpha   90.00
_cell.angle_beta   90.00
_cell.angle_gamma   90.00
#
_symmetry.space_group_name_H-M   'P 1'
#
loop_
_entity.id
_entity.type
_entity.pdbx_description
1 polymer ?
#
loop_
_entity_poly.entity_id
_entity_poly.type
_entity_poly.pdbx_seq_one_letter_code
_entity_poly.pdbx_strand_id
1 'polypeptide(L)'
;MSHQVEMISLEELVPADHPYRYFKQVLNKSFITRCLSGVPSDFGREGYGIVRLFYGLLLQFMEDLSDRECERFLKENLSGKWLCGFGLGEITPDHNAFYRTRKRIGTKKLSQLFAQMREELARHGLMSEVFTFVDATHLIAKANLWQERDRAIKAKLDKLNNEVLPKVACDKQAKIGCKGKNKYWYGYKQHSAVDMQSGLINKVAVTPANVTDAKGLKHVCPDSGAIYADKGYCTKPAQHAAAKRGVHLAAIMMNHMLAKNHDKDRWFSHLRMPYARVFSKRNPRVRY
;
A
#
# COMPACT_ATOMS: atom_id res chain seq x y z
N MET A 1 -4.64 39.69 -32.45
CA MET A 1 -3.91 38.97 -31.35
C MET A 1 -2.51 38.71 -31.87
N SER A 2 -1.48 39.26 -31.24
CA SER A 2 -0.08 38.97 -31.62
C SER A 2 0.25 37.55 -31.16
N HIS A 3 0.57 36.68 -32.11
CA HIS A 3 1.11 35.35 -31.80
C HIS A 3 2.58 35.52 -31.43
N GLN A 4 2.86 35.77 -30.15
CA GLN A 4 4.22 35.78 -29.63
C GLN A 4 4.64 34.34 -29.43
N VAL A 5 5.71 33.93 -30.08
CA VAL A 5 6.31 32.59 -29.87
C VAL A 5 7.42 32.73 -28.84
N GLU A 6 7.25 32.10 -27.68
CA GLU A 6 8.27 32.04 -26.64
C GLU A 6 8.89 30.63 -26.60
N MET A 7 10.22 30.55 -26.56
CA MET A 7 10.95 29.32 -26.38
C MET A 7 11.15 29.07 -24.86
N ILE A 8 10.23 28.34 -24.24
CA ILE A 8 10.28 28.05 -22.83
C ILE A 8 10.37 26.53 -22.65
N SER A 9 11.27 26.08 -21.78
CA SER A 9 11.39 24.65 -21.41
C SER A 9 10.36 24.27 -20.33
N LEU A 10 9.96 23.02 -20.33
CA LEU A 10 9.08 22.51 -19.27
C LEU A 10 9.73 22.61 -17.87
N GLU A 11 11.06 22.60 -17.80
CA GLU A 11 11.85 22.81 -16.58
C GLU A 11 11.64 24.21 -15.98
N GLU A 12 11.49 25.23 -16.83
CA GLU A 12 11.27 26.62 -16.41
C GLU A 12 9.81 26.88 -16.03
N LEU A 13 8.86 26.16 -16.67
CA LEU A 13 7.44 26.30 -16.39
C LEU A 13 7.00 25.72 -15.05
N VAL A 14 7.77 24.76 -14.49
CA VAL A 14 7.46 24.17 -13.18
C VAL A 14 8.15 25.01 -12.09
N PRO A 15 7.42 25.60 -11.13
CA PRO A 15 7.99 26.39 -10.05
C PRO A 15 9.13 25.70 -9.31
N ALA A 16 10.14 26.45 -8.88
CA ALA A 16 11.31 25.91 -8.20
C ALA A 16 10.97 25.24 -6.84
N ASP A 17 9.93 25.72 -6.17
CA ASP A 17 9.39 25.23 -4.90
C ASP A 17 8.29 24.18 -5.07
N HIS A 18 8.05 23.69 -6.28
CA HIS A 18 6.99 22.71 -6.54
C HIS A 18 7.28 21.40 -5.80
N PRO A 19 6.28 20.78 -5.09
CA PRO A 19 6.46 19.53 -4.33
C PRO A 19 7.07 18.38 -5.13
N TYR A 20 6.80 18.29 -6.42
CA TYR A 20 7.37 17.25 -7.29
C TYR A 20 8.88 17.38 -7.46
N ARG A 21 9.46 18.57 -7.32
CA ARG A 21 10.91 18.76 -7.37
C ARG A 21 11.57 18.12 -6.14
N TYR A 22 11.05 18.39 -4.95
CA TYR A 22 11.52 17.75 -3.72
C TYR A 22 11.37 16.24 -3.78
N PHE A 23 10.23 15.75 -4.25
CA PHE A 23 9.98 14.32 -4.40
C PHE A 23 10.99 13.65 -5.35
N LYS A 24 11.28 14.28 -6.49
CA LYS A 24 12.24 13.76 -7.47
C LYS A 24 13.67 13.74 -6.96
N GLN A 25 14.05 14.67 -6.05
CA GLN A 25 15.35 14.69 -5.39
C GLN A 25 15.54 13.53 -4.41
N VAL A 26 14.48 13.18 -3.67
CA VAL A 26 14.52 12.05 -2.72
C VAL A 26 14.60 10.70 -3.43
N LEU A 27 14.11 10.59 -4.66
CA LEU A 27 14.12 9.34 -5.42
C LEU A 27 15.49 9.07 -6.05
N ASN A 28 16.07 7.93 -5.72
CA ASN A 28 17.28 7.46 -6.38
C ASN A 28 17.00 6.97 -7.80
N LYS A 29 17.08 7.89 -8.78
CA LYS A 29 16.79 7.62 -10.20
C LYS A 29 17.65 6.46 -10.75
N SER A 30 18.94 6.43 -10.42
CA SER A 30 19.85 5.39 -10.91
C SER A 30 19.43 4.00 -10.42
N PHE A 31 19.03 3.88 -9.17
CA PHE A 31 18.52 2.64 -8.62
C PHE A 31 17.20 2.21 -9.29
N ILE A 32 16.24 3.15 -9.43
CA ILE A 32 14.96 2.89 -10.11
C ILE A 32 15.21 2.38 -11.53
N THR A 33 16.06 3.07 -12.30
CA THR A 33 16.41 2.67 -13.66
C THR A 33 17.02 1.27 -13.72
N ARG A 34 17.98 0.97 -12.85
CA ARG A 34 18.62 -0.35 -12.77
C ARG A 34 17.63 -1.44 -12.35
N CYS A 35 16.76 -1.19 -11.38
CA CYS A 35 15.75 -2.14 -10.94
C CYS A 35 14.73 -2.46 -12.04
N LEU A 36 14.38 -1.47 -12.86
CA LEU A 36 13.39 -1.60 -13.91
C LEU A 36 13.98 -2.00 -15.28
N SER A 37 15.29 -1.92 -15.50
CA SER A 37 15.94 -2.26 -16.78
C SER A 37 15.65 -3.67 -17.28
N GLY A 38 15.48 -4.65 -16.37
CA GLY A 38 15.12 -6.02 -16.71
C GLY A 38 13.61 -6.28 -16.85
N VAL A 39 12.76 -5.24 -16.97
CA VAL A 39 11.34 -5.43 -17.28
C VAL A 39 11.19 -5.52 -18.79
N PRO A 40 10.58 -6.60 -19.33
CA PRO A 40 10.41 -6.74 -20.77
C PRO A 40 9.66 -5.55 -21.38
N SER A 41 10.14 -5.04 -22.52
CA SER A 41 9.36 -4.11 -23.35
C SER A 41 8.29 -4.89 -24.11
N ASP A 42 7.18 -4.23 -24.45
CA ASP A 42 6.23 -4.82 -25.41
C ASP A 42 6.93 -4.92 -26.78
N PHE A 43 6.77 -6.06 -27.45
CA PHE A 43 7.24 -6.24 -28.82
C PHE A 43 6.51 -5.24 -29.73
N GLY A 44 7.26 -4.37 -30.44
CA GLY A 44 6.70 -3.44 -31.40
C GLY A 44 7.15 -2.00 -31.19
N ARG A 45 6.21 -1.07 -31.26
CA ARG A 45 6.42 0.37 -31.21
C ARG A 45 7.27 0.80 -30.00
N GLU A 46 8.16 1.77 -30.17
CA GLU A 46 8.86 2.39 -29.05
C GLU A 46 7.84 2.84 -28.00
N GLY A 47 7.93 2.21 -26.84
CA GLY A 47 7.00 2.52 -25.72
C GLY A 47 7.45 3.78 -24.98
N TYR A 48 6.58 4.26 -24.11
CA TYR A 48 6.84 5.45 -23.27
C TYR A 48 8.06 5.31 -22.34
N GLY A 49 8.68 4.14 -22.26
CA GLY A 49 9.76 3.83 -21.32
C GLY A 49 9.24 3.47 -19.93
N ILE A 50 9.72 2.33 -19.40
CA ILE A 50 9.22 1.76 -18.13
C ILE A 50 9.43 2.68 -16.93
N VAL A 51 10.51 3.44 -16.91
CA VAL A 51 10.83 4.39 -15.82
C VAL A 51 9.82 5.53 -15.80
N ARG A 52 9.49 6.11 -16.98
CA ARG A 52 8.50 7.19 -17.10
C ARG A 52 7.11 6.73 -16.69
N LEU A 53 6.72 5.51 -17.08
CA LEU A 53 5.47 4.89 -16.66
C LEU A 53 5.45 4.60 -15.15
N PHE A 54 6.58 4.23 -14.56
CA PHE A 54 6.68 4.07 -13.11
C PHE A 54 6.50 5.40 -12.36
N TYR A 55 7.07 6.51 -12.86
CA TYR A 55 6.80 7.83 -12.30
C TYR A 55 5.31 8.20 -12.42
N GLY A 56 4.64 7.80 -13.51
CA GLY A 56 3.19 7.96 -13.63
C GLY A 56 2.40 7.16 -12.59
N LEU A 57 2.83 5.95 -12.23
CA LEU A 57 2.25 5.19 -11.12
C LEU A 57 2.46 5.88 -9.77
N LEU A 58 3.65 6.46 -9.52
CA LEU A 58 3.90 7.24 -8.32
C LEU A 58 3.00 8.48 -8.26
N LEU A 59 2.86 9.19 -9.38
CA LEU A 59 1.95 10.33 -9.51
C LEU A 59 0.50 9.96 -9.17
N GLN A 60 0.02 8.80 -9.63
CA GLN A 60 -1.31 8.29 -9.27
C GLN A 60 -1.51 8.18 -7.75
N PHE A 61 -0.51 7.68 -7.02
CA PHE A 61 -0.58 7.57 -5.57
C PHE A 61 -0.48 8.92 -4.85
N MET A 62 0.31 9.85 -5.39
CA MET A 62 0.48 11.18 -4.80
C MET A 62 -0.80 12.01 -4.90
N GLU A 63 -1.48 11.93 -6.04
CA GLU A 63 -2.68 12.72 -6.37
C GLU A 63 -3.99 11.94 -6.18
N ASP A 64 -3.95 10.69 -5.67
CA ASP A 64 -5.12 9.80 -5.49
C ASP A 64 -5.94 9.62 -6.78
N LEU A 65 -5.26 9.42 -7.91
CA LEU A 65 -5.86 9.31 -9.25
C LEU A 65 -6.12 7.86 -9.64
N SER A 66 -7.25 7.60 -10.27
CA SER A 66 -7.47 6.39 -11.05
C SER A 66 -6.67 6.40 -12.36
N ASP A 67 -6.56 5.25 -13.05
CA ASP A 67 -5.84 5.16 -14.33
C ASP A 67 -6.37 6.17 -15.37
N ARG A 68 -7.69 6.34 -15.45
CA ARG A 68 -8.33 7.30 -16.37
C ARG A 68 -8.12 8.75 -15.98
N GLU A 69 -8.13 9.03 -14.67
CA GLU A 69 -7.84 10.38 -14.17
C GLU A 69 -6.37 10.74 -14.38
N CYS A 70 -5.44 9.78 -14.19
CA CYS A 70 -4.02 9.99 -14.47
C CYS A 70 -3.74 10.25 -15.96
N GLU A 71 -4.43 9.54 -16.86
CA GLU A 71 -4.37 9.81 -18.30
C GLU A 71 -4.75 11.27 -18.60
N ARG A 72 -5.89 11.75 -18.05
CA ARG A 72 -6.33 13.14 -18.21
C ARG A 72 -5.37 14.13 -17.58
N PHE A 73 -4.95 13.85 -16.35
CA PHE A 73 -4.02 14.70 -15.61
C PHE A 73 -2.71 14.91 -16.36
N LEU A 74 -2.13 13.85 -16.92
CA LEU A 74 -0.91 13.96 -17.73
C LEU A 74 -1.11 14.71 -19.05
N LYS A 75 -2.30 14.74 -19.62
CA LYS A 75 -2.59 15.55 -20.83
C LYS A 75 -2.65 17.04 -20.52
N GLU A 76 -3.16 17.41 -19.35
CA GLU A 76 -3.53 18.76 -18.98
C GLU A 76 -2.53 19.43 -18.02
N ASN A 77 -1.78 18.66 -17.23
CA ASN A 77 -0.92 19.19 -16.17
C ASN A 77 0.57 19.15 -16.54
N LEU A 78 1.18 20.33 -16.59
CA LEU A 78 2.60 20.51 -16.94
C LEU A 78 3.55 19.93 -15.90
N SER A 79 3.24 20.11 -14.61
CA SER A 79 4.06 19.58 -13.51
C SER A 79 4.02 18.05 -13.48
N GLY A 80 2.87 17.43 -13.79
CA GLY A 80 2.74 16.00 -13.95
C GLY A 80 3.57 15.45 -15.11
N LYS A 81 3.53 16.12 -16.29
CA LYS A 81 4.39 15.78 -17.43
C LYS A 81 5.86 15.87 -17.05
N TRP A 82 6.26 16.97 -16.41
CA TRP A 82 7.63 17.20 -15.96
C TRP A 82 8.11 16.10 -14.99
N LEU A 83 7.30 15.75 -13.99
CA LEU A 83 7.63 14.68 -13.04
C LEU A 83 7.92 13.36 -13.75
N CYS A 84 7.05 13.00 -14.68
CA CYS A 84 7.16 11.73 -15.43
C CYS A 84 8.22 11.78 -16.55
N GLY A 85 8.75 12.96 -16.89
CA GLY A 85 9.75 13.14 -17.95
C GLY A 85 9.16 13.15 -19.37
N PHE A 86 7.89 13.55 -19.52
CA PHE A 86 7.26 13.78 -20.82
C PHE A 86 7.51 15.22 -21.29
N GLY A 87 7.73 15.40 -22.56
CA GLY A 87 7.84 16.73 -23.18
C GLY A 87 6.49 17.45 -23.27
N LEU A 88 6.53 18.77 -23.52
CA LEU A 88 5.34 19.62 -23.58
C LEU A 88 4.31 19.13 -24.61
N GLY A 89 4.74 18.89 -25.84
CA GLY A 89 3.90 18.38 -26.94
C GLY A 89 3.90 16.85 -27.09
N GLU A 90 4.54 16.13 -26.20
CA GLU A 90 4.66 14.68 -26.29
C GLU A 90 3.33 13.99 -25.90
N ILE A 91 3.00 12.92 -26.64
CA ILE A 91 1.82 12.09 -26.37
C ILE A 91 2.04 11.34 -25.06
N THR A 92 1.11 11.49 -24.14
CA THR A 92 1.13 10.83 -22.83
C THR A 92 0.43 9.47 -22.84
N PRO A 93 0.76 8.56 -21.89
CA PRO A 93 0.18 7.23 -21.83
C PRO A 93 -1.34 7.23 -21.62
N ASP A 94 -2.02 6.26 -22.23
CA ASP A 94 -3.42 5.94 -21.94
C ASP A 94 -3.57 5.18 -20.60
N HIS A 95 -4.79 5.07 -20.11
CA HIS A 95 -5.11 4.36 -18.87
C HIS A 95 -4.70 2.87 -18.89
N ASN A 96 -4.74 2.21 -20.07
CA ASN A 96 -4.34 0.81 -20.21
C ASN A 96 -2.83 0.61 -20.04
N ALA A 97 -2.03 1.63 -20.39
CA ALA A 97 -0.58 1.59 -20.22
C ALA A 97 -0.20 1.43 -18.74
N PHE A 98 -0.89 2.10 -17.81
CA PHE A 98 -0.65 1.97 -16.37
C PHE A 98 -0.99 0.57 -15.85
N TYR A 99 -2.12 -0.01 -16.26
CA TYR A 99 -2.48 -1.38 -15.90
C TYR A 99 -1.42 -2.38 -16.38
N ARG A 100 -1.03 -2.30 -17.66
CA ARG A 100 0.00 -3.17 -18.25
C ARG A 100 1.34 -3.00 -17.53
N THR A 101 1.72 -1.76 -17.18
CA THR A 101 2.95 -1.46 -16.47
C THR A 101 2.99 -2.11 -15.09
N ARG A 102 1.93 -1.99 -14.27
CA ARG A 102 1.85 -2.66 -12.97
C ARG A 102 2.04 -4.18 -13.09
N LYS A 103 1.38 -4.79 -14.07
CA LYS A 103 1.49 -6.22 -14.34
C LYS A 103 2.91 -6.64 -14.75
N ARG A 104 3.58 -5.83 -15.57
CA ARG A 104 4.96 -6.08 -16.06
C ARG A 104 6.00 -5.90 -14.97
N ILE A 105 5.92 -4.86 -14.16
CA ILE A 105 6.84 -4.63 -13.04
C ILE A 105 6.71 -5.76 -12.03
N GLY A 106 5.48 -6.13 -11.68
CA GLY A 106 5.16 -7.18 -10.74
C GLY A 106 5.53 -6.86 -9.30
N THR A 107 5.04 -7.67 -8.38
CA THR A 107 5.18 -7.44 -6.93
C THR A 107 6.62 -7.52 -6.44
N LYS A 108 7.45 -8.40 -7.04
CA LYS A 108 8.84 -8.58 -6.61
C LYS A 108 9.67 -7.31 -6.78
N LYS A 109 9.61 -6.69 -7.97
CA LYS A 109 10.35 -5.46 -8.24
C LYS A 109 9.80 -4.26 -7.47
N LEU A 110 8.47 -4.15 -7.32
CA LEU A 110 7.86 -3.13 -6.47
C LEU A 110 8.29 -3.27 -5.01
N SER A 111 8.39 -4.49 -4.49
CA SER A 111 8.90 -4.74 -3.13
C SER A 111 10.38 -4.35 -2.99
N GLN A 112 11.21 -4.60 -3.99
CA GLN A 112 12.62 -4.18 -4.00
C GLN A 112 12.75 -2.65 -4.01
N LEU A 113 11.96 -1.97 -4.83
CA LEU A 113 11.92 -0.49 -4.86
C LEU A 113 11.49 0.09 -3.52
N PHE A 114 10.45 -0.48 -2.91
CA PHE A 114 9.99 -0.06 -1.58
C PHE A 114 11.05 -0.29 -0.50
N ALA A 115 11.72 -1.45 -0.50
CA ALA A 115 12.78 -1.76 0.45
C ALA A 115 13.94 -0.76 0.34
N GLN A 116 14.36 -0.41 -0.88
CA GLN A 116 15.41 0.58 -1.10
C GLN A 116 15.01 1.99 -0.62
N MET A 117 13.78 2.41 -0.91
CA MET A 117 13.28 3.71 -0.42
C MET A 117 13.29 3.75 1.12
N ARG A 118 12.88 2.66 1.75
CA ARG A 118 12.92 2.53 3.22
C ARG A 118 14.35 2.64 3.77
N GLU A 119 15.30 1.92 3.16
CA GLU A 119 16.71 1.97 3.56
C GLU A 119 17.31 3.36 3.40
N GLU A 120 16.94 4.06 2.34
CA GLU A 120 17.36 5.45 2.12
C GLU A 120 16.82 6.37 3.22
N LEU A 121 15.53 6.28 3.53
CA LEU A 121 14.92 7.04 4.62
C LEU A 121 15.55 6.73 5.99
N ALA A 122 15.88 5.46 6.25
CA ALA A 122 16.55 5.04 7.47
C ALA A 122 17.98 5.62 7.56
N ARG A 123 18.74 5.63 6.46
CA ARG A 123 20.08 6.23 6.41
C ARG A 123 20.07 7.74 6.70
N HIS A 124 19.01 8.43 6.31
CA HIS A 124 18.81 9.85 6.62
C HIS A 124 18.19 10.09 8.02
N GLY A 125 18.01 9.06 8.83
CA GLY A 125 17.42 9.17 10.16
C GLY A 125 15.92 9.51 10.16
N LEU A 126 15.25 9.42 9.01
CA LEU A 126 13.82 9.73 8.84
C LEU A 126 12.90 8.55 9.17
N MET A 127 13.46 7.37 9.44
CA MET A 127 12.72 6.17 9.81
C MET A 127 13.51 5.37 10.84
N SER A 128 12.79 4.83 11.84
CA SER A 128 13.36 3.98 12.89
C SER A 128 12.49 2.75 13.12
N GLU A 129 13.01 1.75 13.85
CA GLU A 129 12.26 0.58 14.31
C GLU A 129 12.10 0.55 15.83
N VAL A 130 12.43 1.65 16.53
CA VAL A 130 12.38 1.71 18.00
C VAL A 130 10.97 1.46 18.51
N PHE A 131 9.99 2.15 17.94
CA PHE A 131 8.58 1.96 18.24
C PHE A 131 7.79 1.75 16.96
N THR A 132 7.20 0.58 16.82
CA THR A 132 6.42 0.21 15.61
C THR A 132 4.96 -0.04 15.98
N PHE A 133 4.04 0.61 15.27
CA PHE A 133 2.62 0.30 15.31
C PHE A 133 2.26 -0.69 14.21
N VAL A 134 1.56 -1.77 14.56
CA VAL A 134 1.10 -2.78 13.59
C VAL A 134 -0.41 -2.89 13.61
N ASP A 135 -1.00 -2.87 12.42
CA ASP A 135 -2.43 -3.10 12.23
C ASP A 135 -2.70 -3.78 10.87
N ALA A 136 -3.93 -4.29 10.72
CA ALA A 136 -4.38 -4.94 9.50
C ALA A 136 -5.66 -4.29 8.94
N THR A 137 -5.65 -4.04 7.64
CA THR A 137 -6.76 -3.47 6.88
C THR A 137 -7.28 -4.49 5.88
N HIS A 138 -8.60 -4.56 5.69
CA HIS A 138 -9.17 -5.46 4.68
C HIS A 138 -9.09 -4.86 3.29
N LEU A 139 -8.73 -5.72 2.33
CA LEU A 139 -8.79 -5.44 0.92
C LEU A 139 -9.88 -6.32 0.30
N ILE A 140 -10.92 -5.69 -0.24
CA ILE A 140 -12.05 -6.40 -0.81
C ILE A 140 -11.74 -6.74 -2.27
N ALA A 141 -11.77 -8.02 -2.63
CA ALA A 141 -11.69 -8.45 -4.00
C ALA A 141 -13.05 -8.29 -4.69
N LYS A 142 -13.04 -7.90 -5.97
CA LYS A 142 -14.26 -7.82 -6.78
C LYS A 142 -14.80 -9.23 -7.02
N ALA A 143 -15.97 -9.53 -6.43
CA ALA A 143 -16.71 -10.76 -6.66
C ALA A 143 -18.10 -10.42 -7.18
N ASN A 144 -18.58 -11.15 -8.21
CA ASN A 144 -19.88 -10.91 -8.81
C ASN A 144 -21.06 -11.42 -7.96
N LEU A 145 -20.76 -12.10 -6.86
CA LEU A 145 -21.75 -12.84 -6.06
C LEU A 145 -21.97 -12.24 -4.65
N TRP A 146 -21.86 -10.93 -4.49
CA TRP A 146 -22.10 -10.30 -3.20
C TRP A 146 -23.47 -10.61 -2.60
N GLN A 147 -24.52 -10.62 -3.43
CA GLN A 147 -25.88 -10.88 -2.98
C GLN A 147 -26.09 -12.35 -2.55
N GLU A 148 -25.48 -13.32 -3.26
CA GLU A 148 -25.54 -14.73 -2.86
C GLU A 148 -24.76 -14.97 -1.58
N ARG A 149 -23.62 -14.31 -1.41
CA ARG A 149 -22.83 -14.35 -0.17
C ARG A 149 -23.67 -13.88 1.01
N ASP A 150 -24.32 -12.73 0.87
CA ASP A 150 -25.11 -12.16 1.99
C ASP A 150 -26.33 -13.03 2.34
N ARG A 151 -26.95 -13.67 1.34
CA ARG A 151 -28.02 -14.68 1.58
C ARG A 151 -27.49 -15.90 2.31
N ALA A 152 -26.35 -16.44 1.89
CA ALA A 152 -25.77 -17.63 2.51
C ALA A 152 -25.29 -17.35 3.94
N ILE A 153 -24.75 -16.14 4.23
CA ILE A 153 -24.39 -15.70 5.57
C ILE A 153 -25.63 -15.57 6.44
N LYS A 154 -26.73 -14.98 5.96
CA LYS A 154 -28.00 -14.89 6.67
C LYS A 154 -28.58 -16.27 6.98
N ALA A 155 -28.36 -17.22 6.11
CA ALA A 155 -28.78 -18.61 6.27
C ALA A 155 -27.81 -19.47 7.09
N LYS A 156 -26.73 -18.90 7.67
CA LYS A 156 -25.66 -19.61 8.41
C LYS A 156 -24.91 -20.66 7.59
N LEU A 157 -24.86 -20.49 6.26
CA LEU A 157 -24.19 -21.39 5.32
C LEU A 157 -22.74 -20.99 5.02
N ASP A 158 -21.99 -20.50 6.02
CA ASP A 158 -20.63 -19.97 5.87
C ASP A 158 -19.66 -20.93 5.17
N LYS A 159 -19.80 -22.23 5.37
CA LYS A 159 -18.93 -23.24 4.76
C LYS A 159 -19.12 -23.35 3.23
N LEU A 160 -20.34 -23.20 2.72
CA LEU A 160 -20.66 -23.24 1.31
C LEU A 160 -20.03 -22.04 0.57
N ASN A 161 -19.96 -20.88 1.19
CA ASN A 161 -19.36 -19.70 0.59
C ASN A 161 -17.85 -19.81 0.37
N ASN A 162 -17.13 -20.48 1.25
CA ASN A 162 -15.69 -20.72 1.09
C ASN A 162 -15.36 -21.67 -0.06
N GLU A 163 -16.27 -22.53 -0.46
CA GLU A 163 -16.09 -23.49 -1.55
C GLU A 163 -16.57 -22.94 -2.90
N VAL A 164 -17.67 -22.21 -2.88
CA VAL A 164 -18.32 -21.71 -4.11
C VAL A 164 -17.69 -20.43 -4.62
N LEU A 165 -17.48 -19.43 -3.77
CA LEU A 165 -16.91 -18.13 -4.17
C LEU A 165 -15.56 -18.23 -4.89
N PRO A 166 -14.57 -19.04 -4.44
CA PRO A 166 -13.32 -19.18 -5.16
C PRO A 166 -13.46 -19.80 -6.57
N LYS A 167 -14.54 -20.55 -6.83
CA LYS A 167 -14.78 -21.19 -8.13
C LYS A 167 -15.31 -20.20 -9.17
N VAL A 168 -16.10 -19.21 -8.72
CA VAL A 168 -16.81 -18.26 -9.60
C VAL A 168 -16.26 -16.85 -9.55
N ALA A 169 -15.46 -16.51 -8.53
CA ALA A 169 -14.81 -15.21 -8.43
C ALA A 169 -13.69 -15.05 -9.46
N CYS A 170 -13.51 -13.83 -9.96
CA CYS A 170 -12.39 -13.48 -10.85
C CYS A 170 -11.02 -13.72 -10.20
N ASP A 171 -10.92 -13.47 -8.89
CA ASP A 171 -9.71 -13.70 -8.11
C ASP A 171 -9.86 -14.96 -7.25
N LYS A 172 -9.29 -16.07 -7.72
CA LYS A 172 -9.34 -17.38 -7.06
C LYS A 172 -8.43 -17.49 -5.83
N GLN A 173 -7.48 -16.57 -5.64
CA GLN A 173 -6.55 -16.57 -4.51
C GLN A 173 -7.14 -15.88 -3.28
N ALA A 174 -8.11 -15.00 -3.47
CA ALA A 174 -8.85 -14.37 -2.39
C ALA A 174 -9.59 -15.41 -1.53
N LYS A 175 -9.80 -15.09 -0.25
CA LYS A 175 -10.55 -15.93 0.68
C LYS A 175 -11.57 -15.10 1.45
N ILE A 176 -12.52 -15.77 2.11
CA ILE A 176 -13.46 -15.10 2.99
C ILE A 176 -12.78 -14.79 4.32
N GLY A 177 -12.80 -13.53 4.72
CA GLY A 177 -12.42 -13.06 6.04
C GLY A 177 -13.64 -12.69 6.87
N CYS A 178 -13.46 -12.67 8.20
CA CYS A 178 -14.49 -12.25 9.13
C CYS A 178 -13.90 -11.29 10.17
N LYS A 179 -14.64 -10.22 10.49
CA LYS A 179 -14.33 -9.30 11.59
C LYS A 179 -15.53 -9.26 12.54
N GLY A 180 -15.30 -9.68 13.80
CA GLY A 180 -16.39 -9.86 14.76
C GLY A 180 -17.34 -10.98 14.34
N LYS A 181 -18.62 -10.89 14.75
CA LYS A 181 -19.59 -11.94 14.50
C LYS A 181 -20.23 -11.94 13.11
N ASN A 182 -20.35 -10.75 12.48
CA ASN A 182 -21.25 -10.57 11.32
C ASN A 182 -20.64 -9.79 10.13
N LYS A 183 -19.36 -9.40 10.19
CA LYS A 183 -18.75 -8.64 9.09
C LYS A 183 -17.82 -9.54 8.28
N TYR A 184 -18.33 -10.02 7.16
CA TYR A 184 -17.58 -10.87 6.23
C TYR A 184 -17.20 -10.11 4.97
N TRP A 185 -16.04 -10.46 4.39
CA TRP A 185 -15.64 -9.98 3.07
C TRP A 185 -14.86 -11.06 2.33
N TYR A 186 -14.90 -11.01 1.01
CA TYR A 186 -14.07 -11.82 0.15
C TYR A 186 -12.87 -11.00 -0.33
N GLY A 187 -11.66 -11.48 -0.11
CA GLY A 187 -10.47 -10.74 -0.50
C GLY A 187 -9.24 -11.07 0.33
N TYR A 188 -8.55 -10.03 0.73
CA TYR A 188 -7.26 -10.09 1.42
C TYR A 188 -7.25 -9.23 2.68
N LYS A 189 -6.17 -9.34 3.44
CA LYS A 189 -5.78 -8.40 4.48
C LYS A 189 -4.42 -7.81 4.14
N GLN A 190 -4.29 -6.50 4.25
CA GLN A 190 -3.03 -5.80 4.23
C GLN A 190 -2.58 -5.59 5.67
N HIS A 191 -1.47 -6.20 6.03
CA HIS A 191 -0.78 -5.94 7.30
C HIS A 191 0.25 -4.84 7.05
N SER A 192 0.35 -3.88 7.94
CA SER A 192 1.32 -2.80 7.84
C SER A 192 1.96 -2.51 9.18
N ALA A 193 3.26 -2.30 9.16
CA ALA A 193 4.04 -1.81 10.27
C ALA A 193 4.42 -0.35 10.00
N VAL A 194 4.13 0.53 10.94
CA VAL A 194 4.36 1.97 10.86
C VAL A 194 5.33 2.38 11.93
N ASP A 195 6.38 3.09 11.57
CA ASP A 195 7.26 3.74 12.52
C ASP A 195 6.50 4.83 13.28
N MET A 196 6.50 4.75 14.60
CA MET A 196 5.75 5.70 15.44
C MET A 196 6.43 7.06 15.55
N GLN A 197 7.69 7.19 15.19
CA GLN A 197 8.39 8.47 15.21
C GLN A 197 8.05 9.30 13.97
N SER A 198 8.18 8.72 12.79
CA SER A 198 7.96 9.41 11.52
C SER A 198 6.55 9.29 10.97
N GLY A 199 5.75 8.31 11.42
CA GLY A 199 4.46 7.96 10.83
C GLY A 199 4.58 7.24 9.48
N LEU A 200 5.79 6.91 9.04
CA LEU A 200 6.04 6.25 7.77
C LEU A 200 5.86 4.74 7.87
N ILE A 201 5.47 4.12 6.76
CA ILE A 201 5.31 2.67 6.69
C ILE A 201 6.65 2.01 6.49
N ASN A 202 7.00 1.16 7.45
CA ASN A 202 8.21 0.38 7.43
C ASN A 202 8.06 -0.94 6.64
N LYS A 203 7.04 -1.73 6.97
CA LYS A 203 6.80 -3.03 6.32
C LYS A 203 5.34 -3.18 5.92
N VAL A 204 5.10 -3.83 4.78
CA VAL A 204 3.76 -4.16 4.28
C VAL A 204 3.74 -5.60 3.81
N ALA A 205 2.67 -6.32 4.13
CA ALA A 205 2.40 -7.65 3.60
C ALA A 205 0.91 -7.82 3.31
N VAL A 206 0.60 -8.60 2.29
CA VAL A 206 -0.78 -8.95 1.94
C VAL A 206 -0.96 -10.45 2.13
N THR A 207 -2.02 -10.83 2.82
CA THR A 207 -2.40 -12.23 3.04
C THR A 207 -3.85 -12.46 2.62
N PRO A 208 -4.26 -13.68 2.29
CA PRO A 208 -5.67 -14.00 2.13
C PRO A 208 -6.47 -13.61 3.38
N ALA A 209 -7.73 -13.19 3.20
CA ALA A 209 -8.54 -12.62 4.27
C ALA A 209 -8.83 -13.57 5.46
N ASN A 210 -8.71 -14.89 5.25
CA ASN A 210 -8.88 -15.91 6.30
C ASN A 210 -7.68 -16.01 7.25
N VAL A 211 -6.55 -15.37 6.94
CA VAL A 211 -5.40 -15.29 7.85
C VAL A 211 -5.70 -14.28 8.95
N THR A 212 -5.52 -14.69 10.22
CA THR A 212 -5.73 -13.78 11.35
C THR A 212 -4.64 -12.72 11.43
N ASP A 213 -4.95 -11.56 12.02
CA ASP A 213 -4.02 -10.43 12.15
C ASP A 213 -2.75 -10.87 12.90
N ALA A 214 -2.90 -11.65 13.97
CA ALA A 214 -1.81 -12.21 14.74
C ALA A 214 -0.86 -13.11 13.91
N LYS A 215 -1.41 -13.95 13.02
CA LYS A 215 -0.60 -14.78 12.11
C LYS A 215 0.08 -13.93 11.02
N GLY A 216 -0.52 -12.81 10.66
CA GLY A 216 0.04 -11.85 9.71
C GLY A 216 1.26 -11.10 10.23
N LEU A 217 1.40 -10.96 11.56
CA LEU A 217 2.51 -10.24 12.19
C LEU A 217 3.89 -10.74 11.74
N LYS A 218 4.05 -12.04 11.54
CA LYS A 218 5.33 -12.64 11.10
C LYS A 218 5.90 -12.02 9.80
N HIS A 219 5.03 -11.45 8.96
CA HIS A 219 5.43 -10.86 7.67
C HIS A 219 5.82 -9.38 7.78
N VAL A 220 5.36 -8.70 8.84
CA VAL A 220 5.58 -7.26 9.04
C VAL A 220 6.27 -6.95 10.37
N CYS A 221 6.71 -7.98 11.08
CA CYS A 221 7.43 -7.82 12.34
C CYS A 221 8.70 -6.98 12.09
N PRO A 222 8.97 -5.92 12.86
CA PRO A 222 10.23 -5.18 12.79
C PRO A 222 11.40 -6.08 13.22
N ASP A 223 12.61 -5.64 12.96
CA ASP A 223 13.81 -6.40 13.28
C ASP A 223 14.39 -6.01 14.66
N SER A 224 13.87 -4.95 15.27
CA SER A 224 14.26 -4.46 16.61
C SER A 224 13.14 -3.66 17.29
N GLY A 225 13.33 -3.26 18.54
CA GLY A 225 12.46 -2.34 19.27
C GLY A 225 11.20 -2.96 19.87
N ALA A 226 10.12 -2.20 19.90
CA ALA A 226 8.84 -2.59 20.49
C ALA A 226 7.68 -2.42 19.51
N ILE A 227 6.76 -3.40 19.50
CA ILE A 227 5.53 -3.39 18.70
C ILE A 227 4.36 -2.99 19.59
N TYR A 228 3.60 -1.99 19.17
CA TYR A 228 2.31 -1.62 19.72
C TYR A 228 1.19 -2.10 18.80
N ALA A 229 0.28 -2.89 19.33
CA ALA A 229 -0.76 -3.54 18.55
C ALA A 229 -2.11 -3.63 19.28
N ASP A 230 -3.17 -3.95 18.54
CA ASP A 230 -4.52 -4.15 19.08
C ASP A 230 -4.68 -5.50 19.79
N LYS A 231 -5.83 -5.68 20.45
CA LYS A 231 -6.25 -6.91 21.13
C LYS A 231 -6.13 -8.17 20.27
N GLY A 232 -6.35 -8.05 18.97
CA GLY A 232 -6.19 -9.13 18.01
C GLY A 232 -4.79 -9.72 17.94
N TYR A 233 -3.78 -8.98 18.40
CA TYR A 233 -2.38 -9.44 18.46
C TYR A 233 -1.99 -10.01 19.84
N CYS A 234 -2.85 -9.94 20.85
CA CYS A 234 -2.60 -10.52 22.17
C CYS A 234 -2.82 -12.04 22.17
N THR A 235 -2.06 -12.75 21.34
CA THR A 235 -2.21 -14.21 21.12
C THR A 235 -0.85 -14.88 20.97
N LYS A 236 -0.82 -16.20 21.24
CA LYS A 236 0.41 -17.02 21.11
C LYS A 236 1.11 -16.87 19.75
N PRO A 237 0.42 -16.91 18.58
CA PRO A 237 1.08 -16.72 17.29
C PRO A 237 1.80 -15.38 17.13
N ALA A 238 1.23 -14.28 17.64
CA ALA A 238 1.87 -12.98 17.59
C ALA A 238 3.06 -12.90 18.56
N GLN A 239 2.92 -13.40 19.77
CA GLN A 239 4.01 -13.49 20.75
C GLN A 239 5.20 -14.30 20.20
N HIS A 240 4.92 -15.45 19.58
CA HIS A 240 5.95 -16.27 18.96
C HIS A 240 6.65 -15.55 17.79
N ALA A 241 5.89 -14.82 16.95
CA ALA A 241 6.46 -14.05 15.85
C ALA A 241 7.39 -12.93 16.35
N ALA A 242 7.00 -12.22 17.40
CA ALA A 242 7.82 -11.18 18.03
C ALA A 242 9.06 -11.78 18.74
N ALA A 243 8.90 -12.84 19.51
CA ALA A 243 9.98 -13.51 20.22
C ALA A 243 11.05 -14.05 19.26
N LYS A 244 10.65 -14.59 18.11
CA LYS A 244 11.58 -15.08 17.07
C LYS A 244 12.49 -13.97 16.51
N ARG A 245 12.07 -12.70 16.60
CA ARG A 245 12.83 -11.51 16.17
C ARG A 245 13.48 -10.77 17.33
N GLY A 246 13.30 -11.25 18.57
CA GLY A 246 13.81 -10.57 19.77
C GLY A 246 13.11 -9.22 20.04
N VAL A 247 11.87 -9.03 19.55
CA VAL A 247 11.12 -7.77 19.64
C VAL A 247 10.08 -7.86 20.75
N HIS A 248 9.92 -6.78 21.51
CA HIS A 248 8.89 -6.71 22.55
C HIS A 248 7.50 -6.45 21.94
N LEU A 249 6.50 -7.28 22.26
CA LEU A 249 5.12 -7.11 21.83
C LEU A 249 4.26 -6.51 22.95
N ALA A 250 3.89 -5.25 22.80
CA ALA A 250 2.96 -4.53 23.66
C ALA A 250 1.56 -4.50 23.02
N ALA A 251 0.82 -5.61 23.12
CA ALA A 251 -0.55 -5.69 22.65
C ALA A 251 -1.55 -5.39 23.78
N ILE A 252 -2.67 -4.72 23.45
CA ILE A 252 -3.77 -4.50 24.38
C ILE A 252 -4.32 -5.87 24.81
N MET A 253 -4.52 -6.07 26.09
CA MET A 253 -4.99 -7.36 26.61
C MET A 253 -6.46 -7.60 26.32
N MET A 254 -6.83 -8.88 26.12
CA MET A 254 -8.23 -9.28 25.97
C MET A 254 -8.97 -9.15 27.30
N ASN A 255 -10.28 -8.89 27.26
CA ASN A 255 -11.08 -8.61 28.45
C ASN A 255 -11.14 -9.75 29.48
N HIS A 256 -10.97 -10.99 29.04
CA HIS A 256 -11.01 -12.19 29.89
C HIS A 256 -9.65 -12.55 30.52
N MET A 257 -8.59 -11.81 30.23
CA MET A 257 -7.28 -12.10 30.80
C MET A 257 -7.15 -11.56 32.23
N LEU A 258 -6.75 -12.39 33.16
CA LEU A 258 -6.61 -12.05 34.60
C LEU A 258 -5.56 -10.96 34.86
N ALA A 259 -4.49 -10.95 34.05
CA ALA A 259 -3.41 -9.96 34.14
C ALA A 259 -3.73 -8.62 33.45
N LYS A 260 -4.99 -8.37 33.10
CA LYS A 260 -5.39 -7.13 32.42
C LYS A 260 -5.22 -5.93 33.34
N ASN A 261 -4.45 -4.94 32.85
CA ASN A 261 -4.28 -3.63 33.49
C ASN A 261 -4.98 -2.56 32.62
N HIS A 262 -6.07 -2.01 33.13
CA HIS A 262 -6.91 -1.05 32.39
C HIS A 262 -6.19 0.27 32.09
N ASP A 263 -5.33 0.76 32.99
CA ASP A 263 -4.60 2.01 32.79
C ASP A 263 -3.51 1.84 31.74
N LYS A 264 -2.78 0.72 31.79
CA LYS A 264 -1.81 0.35 30.75
C LYS A 264 -2.48 0.20 29.38
N ASP A 265 -3.62 -0.47 29.31
CA ASP A 265 -4.39 -0.65 28.06
C ASP A 265 -4.92 0.69 27.52
N ARG A 266 -5.36 1.59 28.42
CA ARG A 266 -5.78 2.94 28.06
C ARG A 266 -4.60 3.76 27.50
N TRP A 267 -3.46 3.71 28.15
CA TRP A 267 -2.25 4.36 27.67
C TRP A 267 -1.81 3.84 26.30
N PHE A 268 -1.79 2.52 26.08
CA PHE A 268 -1.51 1.94 24.76
C PHE A 268 -2.51 2.38 23.70
N SER A 269 -3.79 2.51 24.05
CA SER A 269 -4.83 3.00 23.13
C SER A 269 -4.57 4.45 22.73
N HIS A 270 -4.15 5.31 23.64
CA HIS A 270 -3.78 6.70 23.35
C HIS A 270 -2.56 6.78 22.43
N LEU A 271 -1.51 6.04 22.72
CA LEU A 271 -0.30 5.98 21.87
C LEU A 271 -0.61 5.55 20.41
N ARG A 272 -1.57 4.66 20.24
CA ARG A 272 -1.98 4.15 18.91
C ARG A 272 -2.82 5.13 18.09
N MET A 273 -3.59 5.99 18.74
CA MET A 273 -4.64 6.79 18.09
C MET A 273 -4.15 7.61 16.89
N PRO A 274 -3.00 8.32 16.94
CA PRO A 274 -2.48 9.06 15.79
C PRO A 274 -2.24 8.18 14.57
N TYR A 275 -1.74 6.96 14.78
CA TYR A 275 -1.33 6.04 13.71
C TYR A 275 -2.51 5.25 13.14
N ALA A 276 -3.56 5.01 13.92
CA ALA A 276 -4.80 4.41 13.42
C ALA A 276 -5.41 5.22 12.28
N ARG A 277 -5.22 6.54 12.25
CA ARG A 277 -5.66 7.41 11.14
C ARG A 277 -4.92 7.15 9.83
N VAL A 278 -3.65 6.73 9.88
CA VAL A 278 -2.88 6.34 8.69
C VAL A 278 -3.55 5.16 7.98
N PHE A 279 -4.12 4.24 8.75
CA PHE A 279 -4.85 3.07 8.22
C PHE A 279 -6.26 3.44 7.73
N SER A 280 -6.95 4.35 8.40
CA SER A 280 -8.29 4.79 8.00
C SER A 280 -8.30 5.58 6.69
N LYS A 281 -7.31 6.43 6.45
CA LYS A 281 -7.15 7.20 5.21
C LYS A 281 -6.87 6.32 3.98
N ARG A 282 -6.34 5.10 4.17
CA ARG A 282 -6.04 4.14 3.09
C ARG A 282 -7.25 3.35 2.62
N ASN A 283 -8.33 3.36 3.38
CA ASN A 283 -9.48 2.50 3.13
C ASN A 283 -10.53 3.05 2.16
N PRO A 284 -10.52 4.29 1.66
CA PRO A 284 -11.67 4.78 0.95
C PRO A 284 -11.78 4.35 -0.51
N ARG A 285 -10.71 4.05 -1.22
CA ARG A 285 -10.84 4.06 -2.68
C ARG A 285 -9.83 3.22 -3.45
N VAL A 286 -9.66 1.96 -3.11
CA VAL A 286 -9.16 1.04 -4.14
C VAL A 286 -10.34 0.78 -5.08
N ARG A 287 -10.64 1.73 -5.93
CA ARG A 287 -11.51 1.53 -7.09
C ARG A 287 -10.67 0.83 -8.15
N TYR A 288 -10.83 -0.48 -8.22
CA TYR A 288 -10.38 -1.27 -9.38
C TYR A 288 -11.39 -1.16 -10.52
#